data_60403e1ab59e07608de301902f358a20
#
_entry.id   60403e1ab59e07608de301902f358a20
#
_cell.length_a   1.000
_cell.length_b   1.000
_cell.length_c   1.000
_cell.angle_alpha   90.00
_cell.angle_beta   90.00
_cell.angle_gamma   90.00
#
_symmetry.space_group_name_H-M   'P 1'
#
loop_
_entity.id
_entity.type
_entity.pdbx_description
1 polymer ?
#
loop_
_entity_poly.entity_id
_entity_poly.type
_entity_poly.pdbx_seq_one_letter_code
_entity_poly.pdbx_strand_id
1 'polypeptide(L)'
;MKMTARFFARLTRHPNDDRVHWLAWALLGLLLATLPWLVAEGFGNTWLRILNFALLYVMLALGLNIVVGFAGLLDMGYIAFYAVGAYLWALLASPQFGLHWPMWAILPIGAGVAGLFGVLLGAPTLKLRGDYLAIVTLGFGEIIRIFLNNLNAPINITNGPQGISAIDAVHFGSISLARPLDLGFMTMPSLVSYYYLFLFAALIIIGIAIRLERSRVGRAWAAIREDEVAAKACGINTRNVKLLAFAMGATFGGVAGGLFAGFQQFVSPESFGLLESVMVLCMVVLGGMGHIPGVIFGALLLTVLPEFFRHIAGPVQQSLFGSVLVDPESLRMLMFGLALVLVMRYRPSGLWPSPQRRREIEDVQRADVPADVPVSPM
;
A
#
# COMPACT_ATOMS: atom_id res chain seq x y z
N MET A 1 11.08 4.93 -25.16
CA MET A 1 11.48 4.76 -23.74
C MET A 1 12.47 5.81 -23.22
N LYS A 2 13.40 6.36 -24.03
CA LYS A 2 14.29 7.49 -23.61
C LYS A 2 13.56 8.84 -23.46
N MET A 3 12.38 8.99 -24.03
CA MET A 3 11.65 10.28 -24.05
C MET A 3 10.86 10.53 -22.76
N THR A 4 10.25 9.50 -22.18
CA THR A 4 9.54 9.58 -20.88
C THR A 4 10.49 9.82 -19.71
N ALA A 5 11.66 9.17 -19.69
CA ALA A 5 12.67 9.40 -18.65
C ALA A 5 13.26 10.82 -18.70
N ARG A 6 13.37 11.42 -19.89
CA ARG A 6 13.80 12.82 -20.03
C ARG A 6 12.74 13.83 -19.63
N PHE A 7 11.47 13.51 -19.81
CA PHE A 7 10.34 14.35 -19.38
C PHE A 7 10.29 14.43 -17.85
N PHE A 8 10.37 13.31 -17.15
CA PHE A 8 10.40 13.28 -15.67
C PHE A 8 11.71 13.79 -15.06
N ALA A 9 12.86 13.59 -15.72
CA ALA A 9 14.14 14.18 -15.27
C ALA A 9 14.19 15.71 -15.41
N ARG A 10 13.43 16.29 -16.34
CA ARG A 10 13.27 17.77 -16.43
C ARG A 10 12.39 18.32 -15.31
N LEU A 11 11.38 17.57 -14.85
CA LEU A 11 10.52 17.94 -13.72
C LEU A 11 11.27 18.03 -12.38
N THR A 12 12.44 17.38 -12.26
CA THR A 12 13.20 17.32 -10.99
C THR A 12 14.48 18.18 -11.00
N ARG A 13 14.83 18.89 -12.06
CA ARG A 13 16.18 19.44 -12.21
C ARG A 13 16.35 20.95 -12.43
N HIS A 14 15.29 21.78 -12.43
CA HIS A 14 15.44 23.24 -12.56
C HIS A 14 14.72 24.03 -11.45
N PRO A 15 15.45 24.81 -10.63
CA PRO A 15 14.85 25.64 -9.57
C PRO A 15 14.12 26.89 -10.08
N ASN A 16 14.21 27.22 -11.38
CA ASN A 16 13.74 28.50 -11.91
C ASN A 16 12.49 28.46 -12.80
N ASP A 17 11.79 27.32 -12.89
CA ASP A 17 10.56 27.22 -13.68
C ASP A 17 9.33 26.91 -12.80
N ASP A 18 9.14 27.72 -11.77
CA ASP A 18 8.03 27.57 -10.80
C ASP A 18 6.65 27.49 -11.49
N ARG A 19 6.49 28.10 -12.65
CA ARG A 19 5.25 28.09 -13.42
C ARG A 19 4.95 26.74 -14.09
N VAL A 20 5.97 26.05 -14.61
CA VAL A 20 5.81 24.74 -15.25
C VAL A 20 5.54 23.67 -14.20
N HIS A 21 6.17 23.79 -13.04
CA HIS A 21 5.94 22.87 -11.93
C HIS A 21 4.51 22.99 -11.38
N TRP A 22 4.03 24.18 -11.16
CA TRP A 22 2.68 24.33 -10.63
C TRP A 22 1.60 23.94 -11.65
N LEU A 23 1.79 24.20 -12.92
CA LEU A 23 0.89 23.71 -13.97
C LEU A 23 0.84 22.18 -14.04
N ALA A 24 1.99 21.51 -13.90
CA ALA A 24 2.04 20.04 -13.86
C ALA A 24 1.28 19.47 -12.64
N TRP A 25 1.43 20.08 -11.46
CA TRP A 25 0.70 19.69 -10.26
C TRP A 25 -0.80 20.01 -10.37
N ALA A 26 -1.15 21.14 -10.96
CA ALA A 26 -2.55 21.50 -11.20
C ALA A 26 -3.22 20.55 -12.20
N LEU A 27 -2.53 20.19 -13.29
CA LEU A 27 -3.01 19.20 -14.26
C LEU A 27 -3.16 17.81 -13.63
N LEU A 28 -2.21 17.38 -12.80
CA LEU A 28 -2.30 16.11 -12.06
C LEU A 28 -3.50 16.13 -11.10
N GLY A 29 -3.67 17.22 -10.36
CA GLY A 29 -4.82 17.39 -9.45
C GLY A 29 -6.16 17.39 -10.19
N LEU A 30 -6.23 18.07 -11.33
CA LEU A 30 -7.42 18.07 -12.18
C LEU A 30 -7.72 16.67 -12.73
N LEU A 31 -6.69 15.98 -13.21
CA LEU A 31 -6.81 14.60 -13.72
C LEU A 31 -7.31 13.66 -12.62
N LEU A 32 -6.75 13.73 -11.42
CA LEU A 32 -7.21 12.91 -10.29
C LEU A 32 -8.63 13.28 -9.85
N ALA A 33 -9.03 14.56 -9.96
CA ALA A 33 -10.37 15.00 -9.63
C ALA A 33 -11.42 14.57 -10.66
N THR A 34 -11.09 14.57 -11.96
CA THR A 34 -12.02 14.21 -13.04
C THR A 34 -12.06 12.69 -13.32
N LEU A 35 -11.00 11.97 -12.93
CA LEU A 35 -10.81 10.54 -13.20
C LEU A 35 -12.01 9.67 -12.77
N PRO A 36 -12.63 9.83 -11.58
CA PRO A 36 -13.75 8.97 -11.18
C PRO A 36 -14.97 9.13 -12.08
N TRP A 37 -15.20 10.34 -12.60
CA TRP A 37 -16.31 10.61 -13.52
C TRP A 37 -16.07 10.01 -14.90
N LEU A 38 -14.87 10.19 -15.45
CA LEU A 38 -14.47 9.60 -16.72
C LEU A 38 -14.53 8.07 -16.68
N VAL A 39 -14.11 7.47 -15.56
CA VAL A 39 -14.15 6.02 -15.39
C VAL A 39 -15.58 5.52 -15.18
N ALA A 40 -16.40 6.22 -14.40
CA ALA A 40 -17.79 5.82 -14.19
C ALA A 40 -18.62 5.84 -15.49
N GLU A 41 -18.43 6.85 -16.34
CA GLU A 41 -19.13 6.97 -17.62
C GLU A 41 -18.58 6.04 -18.70
N GLY A 42 -17.25 5.87 -18.79
CA GLY A 42 -16.60 5.10 -19.86
C GLY A 42 -16.50 3.60 -19.59
N PHE A 43 -16.21 3.20 -18.35
CA PHE A 43 -15.89 1.81 -17.98
C PHE A 43 -16.83 1.21 -16.93
N GLY A 44 -17.67 2.04 -16.32
CA GLY A 44 -18.68 1.62 -15.34
C GLY A 44 -18.17 1.48 -13.89
N ASN A 45 -19.11 1.13 -12.99
CA ASN A 45 -18.90 1.12 -11.55
C ASN A 45 -17.86 0.10 -11.07
N THR A 46 -17.62 -0.97 -11.82
CA THR A 46 -16.62 -2.00 -11.50
C THR A 46 -15.21 -1.41 -11.47
N TRP A 47 -14.84 -0.65 -12.50
CA TRP A 47 -13.53 -0.01 -12.58
C TRP A 47 -13.34 1.08 -11.52
N LEU A 48 -14.42 1.79 -11.18
CA LEU A 48 -14.37 2.76 -10.10
C LEU A 48 -14.12 2.10 -8.74
N ARG A 49 -14.72 0.91 -8.51
CA ARG A 49 -14.43 0.10 -7.32
C ARG A 49 -12.97 -0.37 -7.28
N ILE A 50 -12.40 -0.78 -8.42
CA ILE A 50 -10.99 -1.16 -8.53
C ILE A 50 -10.08 0.02 -8.18
N LEU A 51 -10.40 1.23 -8.65
CA LEU A 51 -9.65 2.44 -8.29
C LEU A 51 -9.70 2.74 -6.79
N ASN A 52 -10.85 2.52 -6.14
CA ASN A 52 -10.95 2.65 -4.69
C ASN A 52 -10.03 1.66 -3.96
N PHE A 53 -10.01 0.39 -4.38
CA PHE A 53 -9.07 -0.58 -3.84
C PHE A 53 -7.62 -0.22 -4.14
N ALA A 54 -7.32 0.30 -5.33
CA ALA A 54 -5.98 0.74 -5.69
C ALA A 54 -5.46 1.83 -4.75
N LEU A 55 -6.31 2.80 -4.37
CA LEU A 55 -5.96 3.82 -3.38
C LEU A 55 -5.73 3.24 -1.98
N LEU A 56 -6.54 2.25 -1.55
CA LEU A 56 -6.31 1.51 -0.30
C LEU A 56 -4.96 0.78 -0.32
N TYR A 57 -4.65 0.07 -1.41
CA TYR A 57 -3.36 -0.62 -1.55
C TYR A 57 -2.18 0.35 -1.64
N VAL A 58 -2.34 1.54 -2.22
CA VAL A 58 -1.31 2.60 -2.15
C VAL A 58 -1.02 2.98 -0.71
N MET A 59 -2.05 3.16 0.12
CA MET A 59 -1.86 3.48 1.55
C MET A 59 -1.15 2.35 2.30
N LEU A 60 -1.55 1.09 2.05
CA LEU A 60 -0.90 -0.10 2.62
C LEU A 60 0.55 -0.24 2.19
N ALA A 61 0.81 -0.12 0.89
CA ALA A 61 2.15 -0.23 0.33
C ALA A 61 3.09 0.87 0.85
N LEU A 62 2.60 2.10 1.02
CA LEU A 62 3.37 3.19 1.62
C LEU A 62 3.70 2.93 3.10
N GLY A 63 2.78 2.34 3.86
CA GLY A 63 3.03 1.94 5.24
C GLY A 63 4.09 0.84 5.33
N LEU A 64 3.98 -0.20 4.51
CA LEU A 64 4.98 -1.27 4.43
C LEU A 64 6.34 -0.73 3.92
N ASN A 65 6.34 0.23 3.01
CA ASN A 65 7.56 0.87 2.50
C ASN A 65 8.35 1.61 3.60
N ILE A 66 7.73 2.07 4.68
CA ILE A 66 8.46 2.64 5.82
C ILE A 66 9.30 1.55 6.48
N VAL A 67 8.75 0.35 6.68
CA VAL A 67 9.42 -0.76 7.36
C VAL A 67 10.45 -1.41 6.44
N VAL A 68 10.02 -1.84 5.25
CA VAL A 68 10.86 -2.58 4.29
C VAL A 68 11.76 -1.64 3.49
N GLY A 69 11.21 -0.54 3.01
CA GLY A 69 11.90 0.37 2.10
C GLY A 69 12.89 1.29 2.82
N PHE A 70 12.47 2.00 3.86
CA PHE A 70 13.34 2.95 4.57
C PHE A 70 14.20 2.29 5.63
N ALA A 71 13.63 1.44 6.49
CA ALA A 71 14.36 0.83 7.60
C ALA A 71 15.06 -0.51 7.22
N GLY A 72 14.75 -1.10 6.07
CA GLY A 72 15.35 -2.35 5.58
C GLY A 72 14.95 -3.58 6.38
N LEU A 73 13.78 -3.56 7.02
CA LEU A 73 13.27 -4.64 7.87
C LEU A 73 12.20 -5.41 7.10
N LEU A 74 12.49 -6.67 6.73
CA LEU A 74 11.55 -7.49 5.99
C LEU A 74 10.38 -7.91 6.88
N ASP A 75 9.19 -7.38 6.59
CA ASP A 75 7.94 -7.66 7.32
C ASP A 75 6.94 -8.35 6.40
N MET A 76 6.63 -9.61 6.71
CA MET A 76 5.63 -10.42 6.01
C MET A 76 4.31 -10.53 6.79
N GLY A 77 4.25 -9.98 7.99
CA GLY A 77 3.04 -9.95 8.83
C GLY A 77 2.26 -8.64 8.76
N TYR A 78 2.59 -7.76 7.82
CA TYR A 78 2.05 -6.41 7.74
C TYR A 78 0.52 -6.34 7.68
N ILE A 79 -0.12 -7.35 7.07
CA ILE A 79 -1.58 -7.42 6.95
C ILE A 79 -2.29 -7.50 8.31
N ALA A 80 -1.59 -7.92 9.37
CA ALA A 80 -2.15 -7.94 10.72
C ALA A 80 -2.54 -6.53 11.20
N PHE A 81 -1.76 -5.50 10.86
CA PHE A 81 -2.06 -4.12 11.23
C PHE A 81 -3.27 -3.57 10.48
N TYR A 82 -3.43 -4.01 9.23
CA TYR A 82 -4.63 -3.75 8.43
C TYR A 82 -5.85 -4.41 9.05
N ALA A 83 -5.74 -5.68 9.49
CA ALA A 83 -6.78 -6.38 10.20
C ALA A 83 -7.17 -5.70 11.51
N VAL A 84 -6.19 -5.30 12.33
CA VAL A 84 -6.43 -4.57 13.59
C VAL A 84 -7.25 -3.29 13.34
N GLY A 85 -6.87 -2.49 12.34
CA GLY A 85 -7.60 -1.28 11.98
C GLY A 85 -9.03 -1.56 11.50
N ALA A 86 -9.20 -2.58 10.65
CA ALA A 86 -10.50 -2.98 10.12
C ALA A 86 -11.45 -3.51 11.20
N TYR A 87 -10.95 -4.40 12.07
CA TYR A 87 -11.75 -4.91 13.18
C TYR A 87 -12.07 -3.86 14.22
N LEU A 88 -11.15 -2.95 14.49
CA LEU A 88 -11.44 -1.85 15.41
C LEU A 88 -12.56 -0.96 14.88
N TRP A 89 -12.54 -0.66 13.58
CA TRP A 89 -13.68 0.03 12.95
C TRP A 89 -14.96 -0.78 13.07
N ALA A 90 -14.91 -2.07 12.71
CA ALA A 90 -16.05 -2.96 12.76
C ALA A 90 -16.68 -3.03 14.17
N LEU A 91 -15.86 -3.08 15.22
CA LEU A 91 -16.33 -3.13 16.61
C LEU A 91 -16.96 -1.81 17.09
N LEU A 92 -16.42 -0.67 16.65
CA LEU A 92 -16.88 0.66 17.09
C LEU A 92 -18.02 1.23 16.22
N ALA A 93 -18.20 0.72 15.01
CA ALA A 93 -19.17 1.21 14.03
C ALA A 93 -20.08 0.09 13.49
N SER A 94 -20.53 -0.82 14.37
CA SER A 94 -21.46 -1.88 13.98
C SER A 94 -22.46 -2.16 15.10
N PRO A 95 -23.58 -2.83 14.78
CA PRO A 95 -24.53 -3.32 15.76
C PRO A 95 -23.99 -4.31 16.76
N GLN A 96 -22.78 -4.88 16.51
CA GLN A 96 -22.15 -5.89 17.39
C GLN A 96 -22.04 -5.42 18.85
N PHE A 97 -21.64 -4.15 19.05
CA PHE A 97 -21.63 -3.50 20.36
C PHE A 97 -22.55 -2.29 20.46
N GLY A 98 -23.22 -1.90 19.38
CA GLY A 98 -24.16 -0.77 19.33
C GLY A 98 -23.53 0.59 19.60
N LEU A 99 -22.21 0.77 19.35
CA LEU A 99 -21.50 2.01 19.70
C LEU A 99 -21.65 3.11 18.66
N HIS A 100 -21.72 2.77 17.37
CA HIS A 100 -21.94 3.69 16.23
C HIS A 100 -21.11 4.99 16.28
N TRP A 101 -19.79 4.86 16.57
CA TRP A 101 -18.90 6.01 16.69
C TRP A 101 -18.60 6.65 15.32
N PRO A 102 -18.37 7.98 15.29
CA PRO A 102 -18.08 8.68 14.04
C PRO A 102 -16.65 8.39 13.56
N MET A 103 -16.46 8.43 12.23
CA MET A 103 -15.19 8.16 11.55
C MET A 103 -14.00 8.94 12.13
N TRP A 104 -14.18 10.22 12.43
CA TRP A 104 -13.10 11.08 12.93
C TRP A 104 -12.57 10.66 14.31
N ALA A 105 -13.35 9.89 15.09
CA ALA A 105 -12.89 9.29 16.35
C ALA A 105 -12.25 7.92 16.11
N ILE A 106 -12.86 7.09 15.23
CA ILE A 106 -12.41 5.72 14.98
C ILE A 106 -11.06 5.69 14.29
N LEU A 107 -10.82 6.52 13.25
CA LEU A 107 -9.56 6.51 12.51
C LEU A 107 -8.33 6.80 13.36
N PRO A 108 -8.26 7.85 14.20
CA PRO A 108 -7.11 8.09 15.07
C PRO A 108 -6.89 6.97 16.10
N ILE A 109 -7.98 6.43 16.65
CA ILE A 109 -7.90 5.31 17.61
C ILE A 109 -7.38 4.07 16.90
N GLY A 110 -7.93 3.72 15.72
CA GLY A 110 -7.47 2.60 14.90
C GLY A 110 -6.00 2.72 14.51
N ALA A 111 -5.59 3.90 14.09
CA ALA A 111 -4.20 4.23 13.79
C ALA A 111 -3.29 4.05 15.03
N GLY A 112 -3.72 4.55 16.18
CA GLY A 112 -2.95 4.44 17.44
C GLY A 112 -2.83 3.01 17.94
N VAL A 113 -3.94 2.25 17.92
CA VAL A 113 -3.96 0.84 18.33
C VAL A 113 -3.11 0.00 17.38
N ALA A 114 -3.25 0.18 16.06
CA ALA A 114 -2.39 -0.52 15.09
C ALA A 114 -0.91 -0.17 15.30
N GLY A 115 -0.58 1.11 15.56
CA GLY A 115 0.78 1.54 15.91
C GLY A 115 1.31 0.88 17.17
N LEU A 116 0.48 0.71 18.21
CA LEU A 116 0.83 -0.03 19.41
C LEU A 116 1.12 -1.50 19.11
N PHE A 117 0.31 -2.17 18.30
CA PHE A 117 0.58 -3.52 17.84
C PHE A 117 1.87 -3.60 17.03
N GLY A 118 2.20 -2.56 16.23
CA GLY A 118 3.49 -2.44 15.55
C GLY A 118 4.67 -2.41 16.52
N VAL A 119 4.56 -1.70 17.65
CA VAL A 119 5.59 -1.71 18.72
C VAL A 119 5.65 -3.08 19.40
N LEU A 120 4.50 -3.69 19.70
CA LEU A 120 4.44 -5.00 20.35
C LEU A 120 5.10 -6.09 19.49
N LEU A 121 4.85 -6.09 18.18
CA LEU A 121 5.52 -6.99 17.25
C LEU A 121 7.00 -6.64 17.09
N GLY A 122 7.32 -5.37 16.93
CA GLY A 122 8.69 -4.91 16.73
C GLY A 122 9.60 -5.23 17.92
N ALA A 123 9.11 -5.15 19.16
CA ALA A 123 9.93 -5.32 20.34
C ALA A 123 10.66 -6.68 20.44
N PRO A 124 10.00 -7.85 20.27
CA PRO A 124 10.68 -9.14 20.28
C PRO A 124 11.52 -9.38 19.02
N THR A 125 11.11 -8.83 17.88
CA THR A 125 11.74 -9.09 16.58
C THR A 125 13.03 -8.31 16.34
N LEU A 126 13.33 -7.29 17.15
CA LEU A 126 14.53 -6.44 17.03
C LEU A 126 15.86 -7.20 17.06
N LYS A 127 15.90 -8.38 17.69
CA LYS A 127 17.10 -9.23 17.77
C LYS A 127 17.30 -10.10 16.53
N LEU A 128 16.27 -10.22 15.70
CA LEU A 128 16.27 -11.05 14.50
C LEU A 128 16.74 -10.23 13.31
N ARG A 129 17.36 -10.90 12.35
CA ARG A 129 17.88 -10.26 11.12
C ARG A 129 17.49 -11.09 9.90
N GLY A 130 17.31 -10.39 8.76
CA GLY A 130 17.05 -11.04 7.48
C GLY A 130 15.80 -11.93 7.51
N ASP A 131 15.95 -13.16 7.05
CA ASP A 131 14.85 -14.10 6.84
C ASP A 131 14.17 -14.55 8.15
N TYR A 132 14.92 -14.59 9.27
CA TYR A 132 14.34 -14.90 10.58
C TYR A 132 13.31 -13.86 11.03
N LEU A 133 13.55 -12.58 10.71
CA LEU A 133 12.59 -11.52 10.98
C LEU A 133 11.32 -11.75 10.14
N ALA A 134 11.46 -12.05 8.86
CA ALA A 134 10.33 -12.32 7.97
C ALA A 134 9.45 -13.49 8.43
N ILE A 135 10.08 -14.60 8.87
CA ILE A 135 9.35 -15.78 9.37
C ILE A 135 8.57 -15.44 10.64
N VAL A 136 9.16 -14.69 11.57
CA VAL A 136 8.49 -14.34 12.83
C VAL A 136 7.37 -13.33 12.61
N THR A 137 7.54 -12.35 11.73
CA THR A 137 6.47 -11.40 11.39
C THR A 137 5.32 -12.08 10.66
N LEU A 138 5.62 -13.05 9.77
CA LEU A 138 4.61 -13.89 9.14
C LEU A 138 3.82 -14.68 10.18
N GLY A 139 4.52 -15.35 11.11
CA GLY A 139 3.89 -16.07 12.21
C GLY A 139 2.99 -15.18 13.08
N PHE A 140 3.41 -13.93 13.32
CA PHE A 140 2.59 -12.96 14.03
C PHE A 140 1.31 -12.59 13.25
N GLY A 141 1.41 -12.38 11.94
CA GLY A 141 0.25 -12.14 11.08
C GLY A 141 -0.77 -13.26 11.17
N GLU A 142 -0.28 -14.50 11.12
CA GLU A 142 -1.14 -15.70 11.24
C GLU A 142 -1.72 -15.87 12.65
N ILE A 143 -0.95 -15.54 13.71
CA ILE A 143 -1.47 -15.54 15.09
C ILE A 143 -2.62 -14.55 15.23
N ILE A 144 -2.51 -13.34 14.70
CA ILE A 144 -3.61 -12.34 14.73
C ILE A 144 -4.82 -12.87 13.97
N ARG A 145 -4.64 -13.48 12.79
CA ARG A 145 -5.75 -14.06 12.01
C ARG A 145 -6.45 -15.18 12.77
N ILE A 146 -5.69 -16.11 13.36
CA ILE A 146 -6.23 -17.21 14.18
C ILE A 146 -6.94 -16.65 15.42
N PHE A 147 -6.36 -15.63 16.06
CA PHE A 147 -6.96 -14.99 17.22
C PHE A 147 -8.31 -14.36 16.86
N LEU A 148 -8.39 -13.60 15.78
CA LEU A 148 -9.63 -13.02 15.27
C LEU A 148 -10.67 -14.09 14.91
N ASN A 149 -10.24 -15.24 14.43
CA ASN A 149 -11.11 -16.37 14.08
C ASN A 149 -11.73 -17.07 15.31
N ASN A 150 -11.05 -17.01 16.47
CA ASN A 150 -11.45 -17.73 17.68
C ASN A 150 -12.08 -16.82 18.76
N LEU A 151 -12.20 -15.51 18.52
CA LEU A 151 -12.83 -14.56 19.45
C LEU A 151 -14.36 -14.59 19.40
N ASN A 152 -14.96 -15.75 19.22
CA ASN A 152 -16.42 -15.97 19.24
C ASN A 152 -16.92 -16.64 20.53
N ALA A 153 -16.01 -17.14 21.38
CA ALA A 153 -16.32 -17.77 22.67
C ALA A 153 -15.24 -17.41 23.72
N PRO A 154 -15.57 -17.23 25.01
CA PRO A 154 -16.90 -17.26 25.64
C PRO A 154 -17.77 -16.02 25.37
N ILE A 155 -17.16 -14.91 24.93
CA ILE A 155 -17.84 -13.68 24.54
C ILE A 155 -17.64 -13.50 23.04
N ASN A 156 -18.75 -13.33 22.30
CA ASN A 156 -18.67 -13.12 20.85
C ASN A 156 -18.24 -11.69 20.54
N ILE A 157 -16.93 -11.51 20.22
CA ILE A 157 -16.35 -10.23 19.88
C ILE A 157 -16.27 -10.04 18.35
N THR A 158 -15.72 -11.02 17.63
CA THR A 158 -15.43 -10.92 16.19
C THR A 158 -16.40 -11.70 15.31
N ASN A 159 -17.31 -12.46 15.90
CA ASN A 159 -18.18 -13.43 15.23
C ASN A 159 -17.40 -14.56 14.52
N GLY A 160 -16.11 -14.70 14.83
CA GLY A 160 -15.22 -15.75 14.31
C GLY A 160 -15.16 -15.78 12.78
N PRO A 161 -15.24 -16.99 12.15
CA PRO A 161 -15.15 -17.12 10.69
C PRO A 161 -16.28 -16.44 9.93
N GLN A 162 -17.45 -16.21 10.56
CA GLN A 162 -18.59 -15.54 9.93
C GLN A 162 -18.32 -14.06 9.67
N GLY A 163 -17.41 -13.47 10.46
CA GLY A 163 -17.08 -12.05 10.37
C GLY A 163 -18.18 -11.12 10.89
N ILE A 164 -17.90 -9.84 10.84
CA ILE A 164 -18.83 -8.77 11.26
C ILE A 164 -19.44 -8.16 10.00
N SER A 165 -20.77 -8.19 9.93
CA SER A 165 -21.56 -7.58 8.86
C SER A 165 -22.31 -6.35 9.37
N ALA A 166 -22.95 -5.63 8.46
CA ALA A 166 -23.72 -4.41 8.75
C ALA A 166 -22.88 -3.33 9.47
N ILE A 167 -21.61 -3.22 9.10
CA ILE A 167 -20.72 -2.17 9.57
C ILE A 167 -21.21 -0.84 9.01
N ASP A 168 -21.28 0.18 9.86
CA ASP A 168 -21.70 1.50 9.42
C ASP A 168 -20.78 2.03 8.33
N ALA A 169 -21.38 2.50 7.25
CA ALA A 169 -20.66 3.22 6.22
C ALA A 169 -20.04 4.49 6.79
N VAL A 170 -19.00 4.98 6.15
CA VAL A 170 -18.41 6.26 6.52
C VAL A 170 -19.47 7.35 6.48
N HIS A 171 -19.65 8.07 7.59
CA HIS A 171 -20.59 9.18 7.68
C HIS A 171 -19.95 10.42 8.32
N PHE A 172 -20.35 11.59 7.83
CA PHE A 172 -19.99 12.89 8.37
C PHE A 172 -21.27 13.58 8.91
N GLY A 173 -21.54 13.41 10.20
CA GLY A 173 -22.79 13.88 10.80
C GLY A 173 -24.00 13.20 10.15
N SER A 174 -24.84 13.98 9.47
CA SER A 174 -26.05 13.49 8.77
C SER A 174 -25.77 12.92 7.36
N ILE A 175 -24.58 13.14 6.81
CA ILE A 175 -24.21 12.75 5.45
C ILE A 175 -23.56 11.37 5.49
N SER A 176 -24.22 10.35 4.91
CA SER A 176 -23.67 9.01 4.77
C SER A 176 -23.13 8.78 3.35
N LEU A 177 -21.88 8.30 3.23
CA LEU A 177 -21.27 8.00 1.94
C LEU A 177 -21.85 6.73 1.29
N ALA A 178 -22.63 5.93 2.03
CA ALA A 178 -23.30 4.75 1.45
C ALA A 178 -24.41 5.11 0.45
N ARG A 179 -24.96 6.31 0.56
CA ARG A 179 -26.03 6.78 -0.32
C ARG A 179 -25.49 7.81 -1.31
N PRO A 180 -26.10 7.95 -2.49
CA PRO A 180 -25.76 9.04 -3.39
C PRO A 180 -25.94 10.39 -2.67
N LEU A 181 -24.95 11.27 -2.82
CA LEU A 181 -24.97 12.61 -2.24
C LEU A 181 -25.63 13.58 -3.24
N ASP A 182 -26.77 14.13 -2.84
CA ASP A 182 -27.45 15.16 -3.62
C ASP A 182 -26.92 16.54 -3.22
N LEU A 183 -26.10 17.14 -4.08
CA LEU A 183 -25.55 18.49 -3.90
C LEU A 183 -26.45 19.59 -4.49
N GLY A 184 -27.67 19.25 -4.91
CA GLY A 184 -28.65 20.16 -5.50
C GLY A 184 -28.43 20.45 -6.99
N PHE A 185 -27.20 20.50 -7.46
CA PHE A 185 -26.83 20.64 -8.88
C PHE A 185 -26.26 19.37 -9.49
N MET A 186 -25.92 18.37 -8.67
CA MET A 186 -25.30 17.13 -9.13
C MET A 186 -25.50 16.04 -8.07
N THR A 187 -25.86 14.84 -8.50
CA THR A 187 -25.91 13.65 -7.65
C THR A 187 -24.57 12.90 -7.75
N MET A 188 -23.86 12.77 -6.64
CA MET A 188 -22.62 12.02 -6.57
C MET A 188 -22.89 10.56 -6.20
N PRO A 189 -22.56 9.57 -7.06
CA PRO A 189 -22.64 8.17 -6.69
C PRO A 189 -21.79 7.85 -5.45
N SER A 190 -22.21 6.91 -4.63
CA SER A 190 -21.49 6.48 -3.42
C SER A 190 -20.02 6.13 -3.69
N LEU A 191 -19.73 5.39 -4.77
CA LEU A 191 -18.37 5.01 -5.15
C LEU A 191 -17.46 6.20 -5.46
N VAL A 192 -18.00 7.28 -6.05
CA VAL A 192 -17.26 8.53 -6.32
C VAL A 192 -16.95 9.25 -5.01
N SER A 193 -17.88 9.26 -4.06
CA SER A 193 -17.68 9.87 -2.74
C SER A 193 -16.56 9.15 -1.96
N TYR A 194 -16.55 7.81 -1.99
CA TYR A 194 -15.47 7.01 -1.41
C TYR A 194 -14.12 7.24 -2.11
N TYR A 195 -14.12 7.41 -3.43
CA TYR A 195 -12.89 7.71 -4.16
C TYR A 195 -12.23 8.99 -3.66
N TYR A 196 -13.00 10.08 -3.51
CA TYR A 196 -12.45 11.34 -3.00
C TYR A 196 -11.97 11.22 -1.54
N LEU A 197 -12.68 10.45 -0.71
CA LEU A 197 -12.24 10.19 0.65
C LEU A 197 -10.90 9.45 0.67
N PHE A 198 -10.76 8.39 -0.13
CA PHE A 198 -9.53 7.59 -0.20
C PHE A 198 -8.39 8.36 -0.84
N LEU A 199 -8.67 9.15 -1.87
CA LEU A 199 -7.70 10.05 -2.48
C LEU A 199 -7.16 11.07 -1.46
N PHE A 200 -8.05 11.67 -0.68
CA PHE A 200 -7.66 12.61 0.38
C PHE A 200 -6.80 11.93 1.46
N ALA A 201 -7.21 10.76 1.94
CA ALA A 201 -6.44 9.98 2.91
C ALA A 201 -5.08 9.56 2.34
N ALA A 202 -5.01 9.09 1.09
CA ALA A 202 -3.78 8.72 0.41
C ALA A 202 -2.83 9.93 0.26
N LEU A 203 -3.35 11.10 -0.10
CA LEU A 203 -2.55 12.33 -0.20
C LEU A 203 -1.96 12.75 1.16
N ILE A 204 -2.72 12.61 2.25
CA ILE A 204 -2.21 12.85 3.61
C ILE A 204 -1.08 11.87 3.91
N ILE A 205 -1.27 10.57 3.67
CA ILE A 205 -0.28 9.53 3.92
C ILE A 205 0.98 9.75 3.07
N ILE A 206 0.82 10.10 1.79
CA ILE A 206 1.95 10.47 0.91
C ILE A 206 2.71 11.67 1.49
N GLY A 207 2.00 12.71 1.91
CA GLY A 207 2.60 13.90 2.51
C GLY A 207 3.39 13.59 3.79
N ILE A 208 2.84 12.74 4.65
CA ILE A 208 3.51 12.27 5.87
C ILE A 208 4.73 11.42 5.50
N ALA A 209 4.62 10.49 4.55
CA ALA A 209 5.71 9.62 4.10
C ALA A 209 6.89 10.43 3.53
N ILE A 210 6.62 11.45 2.70
CA ILE A 210 7.65 12.37 2.16
C ILE A 210 8.34 13.16 3.28
N ARG A 211 7.58 13.64 4.27
CA ARG A 211 8.15 14.35 5.42
C ARG A 211 8.99 13.43 6.30
N LEU A 212 8.55 12.19 6.51
CA LEU A 212 9.30 11.19 7.26
C LEU A 212 10.61 10.83 6.56
N GLU A 213 10.59 10.58 5.25
CA GLU A 213 11.79 10.30 4.44
C GLU A 213 12.86 11.39 4.62
N ARG A 214 12.45 12.66 4.57
CA ARG A 214 13.36 13.82 4.68
C ARG A 214 13.73 14.20 6.13
N SER A 215 13.10 13.58 7.12
CA SER A 215 13.28 13.88 8.54
C SER A 215 14.61 13.34 9.11
N ARG A 216 14.91 13.68 10.37
CA ARG A 216 16.03 13.08 11.12
C ARG A 216 15.84 11.57 11.29
N VAL A 217 14.58 11.14 11.48
CA VAL A 217 14.23 9.74 11.66
C VAL A 217 14.43 8.96 10.34
N GLY A 218 14.00 9.52 9.19
CA GLY A 218 14.21 8.92 7.87
C GLY A 218 15.69 8.71 7.56
N ARG A 219 16.54 9.70 7.89
CA ARG A 219 18.00 9.53 7.75
C ARG A 219 18.58 8.47 8.67
N ALA A 220 18.04 8.35 9.90
CA ALA A 220 18.45 7.28 10.81
C ALA A 220 18.03 5.90 10.31
N TRP A 221 16.84 5.75 9.69
CA TRP A 221 16.42 4.52 9.04
C TRP A 221 17.36 4.15 7.89
N ALA A 222 17.69 5.12 7.02
CA ALA A 222 18.62 4.87 5.91
C ALA A 222 20.00 4.41 6.42
N ALA A 223 20.54 5.03 7.46
CA ALA A 223 21.81 4.62 8.07
C ALA A 223 21.74 3.19 8.65
N ILE A 224 20.65 2.82 9.33
CA ILE A 224 20.44 1.46 9.87
C ILE A 224 20.34 0.42 8.75
N ARG A 225 19.71 0.78 7.65
CA ARG A 225 19.55 -0.09 6.48
C ARG A 225 20.88 -0.39 5.79
N GLU A 226 21.80 0.58 5.74
CA GLU A 226 23.15 0.39 5.18
C GLU A 226 24.02 -0.46 6.11
N ASP A 227 24.21 -0.02 7.34
CA ASP A 227 24.96 -0.77 8.36
C ASP A 227 24.47 -0.42 9.77
N GLU A 228 23.85 -1.39 10.43
CA GLU A 228 23.34 -1.23 11.80
C GLU A 228 24.45 -1.01 12.83
N VAL A 229 25.63 -1.63 12.64
CA VAL A 229 26.76 -1.53 13.58
C VAL A 229 27.38 -0.15 13.49
N ALA A 230 27.60 0.34 12.26
CA ALA A 230 28.11 1.68 12.02
C ALA A 230 27.14 2.75 12.53
N ALA A 231 25.83 2.60 12.25
CA ALA A 231 24.80 3.51 12.76
C ALA A 231 24.80 3.60 14.29
N LYS A 232 24.96 2.46 14.97
CA LYS A 232 25.06 2.39 16.43
C LYS A 232 26.34 3.06 16.93
N ALA A 233 27.47 2.89 16.25
CA ALA A 233 28.73 3.55 16.59
C ALA A 233 28.66 5.08 16.44
N CYS A 234 27.84 5.57 15.48
CA CYS A 234 27.53 7.00 15.31
C CYS A 234 26.50 7.55 16.33
N GLY A 235 26.13 6.77 17.36
CA GLY A 235 25.22 7.19 18.44
C GLY A 235 23.74 7.08 18.12
N ILE A 236 23.33 6.41 17.02
CA ILE A 236 21.93 6.17 16.71
C ILE A 236 21.38 5.06 17.60
N ASN A 237 20.28 5.33 18.32
CA ASN A 237 19.58 4.29 19.07
C ASN A 237 18.77 3.41 18.12
N THR A 238 19.43 2.37 17.55
CA THR A 238 18.86 1.50 16.53
C THR A 238 17.57 0.81 16.97
N ARG A 239 17.47 0.46 18.28
CA ARG A 239 16.28 -0.15 18.85
C ARG A 239 15.05 0.74 18.70
N ASN A 240 15.12 1.97 19.22
CA ASN A 240 13.97 2.88 19.22
C ASN A 240 13.59 3.31 17.80
N VAL A 241 14.60 3.49 16.93
CA VAL A 241 14.39 3.89 15.54
C VAL A 241 13.71 2.77 14.73
N LYS A 242 14.07 1.50 14.96
CA LYS A 242 13.38 0.34 14.34
C LYS A 242 11.95 0.20 14.86
N LEU A 243 11.72 0.32 16.18
CA LEU A 243 10.38 0.29 16.76
C LEU A 243 9.48 1.39 16.19
N LEU A 244 10.05 2.57 15.96
CA LEU A 244 9.31 3.67 15.34
C LEU A 244 8.94 3.37 13.89
N ALA A 245 9.77 2.63 13.13
CA ALA A 245 9.43 2.19 11.79
C ALA A 245 8.21 1.27 11.79
N PHE A 246 8.21 0.24 12.67
CA PHE A 246 7.07 -0.65 12.83
C PHE A 246 5.80 0.11 13.27
N ALA A 247 5.92 1.00 14.28
CA ALA A 247 4.79 1.79 14.73
C ALA A 247 4.17 2.65 13.62
N MET A 248 5.00 3.39 12.88
CA MET A 248 4.54 4.27 11.80
C MET A 248 3.97 3.48 10.62
N GLY A 249 4.62 2.38 10.22
CA GLY A 249 4.10 1.48 9.19
C GLY A 249 2.74 0.91 9.58
N ALA A 250 2.64 0.37 10.81
CA ALA A 250 1.41 -0.18 11.36
C ALA A 250 0.28 0.86 11.46
N THR A 251 0.59 2.12 11.81
CA THR A 251 -0.38 3.22 11.84
C THR A 251 -1.04 3.42 10.46
N PHE A 252 -0.25 3.39 9.39
CA PHE A 252 -0.78 3.51 8.02
C PHE A 252 -1.65 2.30 7.64
N GLY A 253 -1.20 1.09 8.02
CA GLY A 253 -2.00 -0.13 7.88
C GLY A 253 -3.34 -0.03 8.60
N GLY A 254 -3.34 0.46 9.84
CA GLY A 254 -4.55 0.64 10.64
C GLY A 254 -5.54 1.64 10.04
N VAL A 255 -5.04 2.76 9.49
CA VAL A 255 -5.90 3.74 8.77
C VAL A 255 -6.53 3.12 7.54
N ALA A 256 -5.74 2.43 6.71
CA ALA A 256 -6.24 1.77 5.52
C ALA A 256 -7.28 0.68 5.87
N GLY A 257 -7.03 -0.08 6.97
CA GLY A 257 -7.95 -1.10 7.47
C GLY A 257 -9.30 -0.54 7.93
N GLY A 258 -9.29 0.55 8.68
CA GLY A 258 -10.52 1.21 9.08
C GLY A 258 -11.32 1.71 7.88
N LEU A 259 -10.67 2.36 6.91
CA LEU A 259 -11.32 2.83 5.68
C LEU A 259 -11.89 1.68 4.84
N PHE A 260 -11.17 0.54 4.76
CA PHE A 260 -11.65 -0.67 4.10
C PHE A 260 -12.93 -1.20 4.77
N ALA A 261 -12.95 -1.30 6.09
CA ALA A 261 -14.11 -1.80 6.83
C ALA A 261 -15.36 -0.91 6.60
N GLY A 262 -15.19 0.42 6.64
CA GLY A 262 -16.27 1.37 6.37
C GLY A 262 -16.75 1.35 4.91
N PHE A 263 -15.87 1.01 3.95
CA PHE A 263 -16.19 0.88 2.53
C PHE A 263 -16.89 -0.44 2.20
N GLN A 264 -16.33 -1.56 2.69
CA GLN A 264 -16.83 -2.89 2.40
C GLN A 264 -18.06 -3.25 3.22
N GLN A 265 -18.25 -2.62 4.39
CA GLN A 265 -19.33 -2.87 5.36
C GLN A 265 -19.40 -4.32 5.85
N PHE A 266 -18.35 -5.06 5.58
CA PHE A 266 -18.16 -6.45 5.98
C PHE A 266 -16.67 -6.73 6.19
N VAL A 267 -16.35 -7.43 7.28
CA VAL A 267 -14.98 -7.83 7.62
C VAL A 267 -14.97 -9.26 8.14
N SER A 268 -14.15 -10.10 7.52
CA SER A 268 -13.90 -11.46 7.99
C SER A 268 -12.41 -11.71 8.20
N PRO A 269 -11.99 -12.64 9.08
CA PRO A 269 -10.57 -12.96 9.29
C PRO A 269 -9.89 -13.48 8.03
N GLU A 270 -10.64 -14.13 7.14
CA GLU A 270 -10.11 -14.68 5.88
C GLU A 270 -9.65 -13.59 4.89
N SER A 271 -10.16 -12.37 5.03
CA SER A 271 -9.71 -11.22 4.22
C SER A 271 -8.28 -10.76 4.54
N PHE A 272 -7.68 -11.26 5.63
CA PHE A 272 -6.36 -10.83 6.12
C PHE A 272 -5.36 -11.98 6.13
N GLY A 273 -5.38 -12.80 5.09
CA GLY A 273 -4.49 -13.94 4.94
C GLY A 273 -3.09 -13.57 4.47
N LEU A 274 -2.21 -14.57 4.49
CA LEU A 274 -0.82 -14.46 4.03
C LEU A 274 -0.71 -13.93 2.60
N LEU A 275 -1.59 -14.35 1.70
CA LEU A 275 -1.57 -13.92 0.29
C LEU A 275 -1.68 -12.40 0.15
N GLU A 276 -2.50 -11.75 0.96
CA GLU A 276 -2.63 -10.29 0.97
C GLU A 276 -1.33 -9.61 1.44
N SER A 277 -0.66 -10.17 2.45
CA SER A 277 0.65 -9.67 2.91
C SER A 277 1.70 -9.76 1.80
N VAL A 278 1.75 -10.89 1.12
CA VAL A 278 2.65 -11.11 -0.02
C VAL A 278 2.32 -10.16 -1.17
N MET A 279 1.03 -9.94 -1.46
CA MET A 279 0.59 -8.98 -2.50
C MET A 279 1.10 -7.57 -2.22
N VAL A 280 0.91 -7.06 -0.98
CA VAL A 280 1.39 -5.72 -0.60
C VAL A 280 2.92 -5.65 -0.65
N LEU A 281 3.62 -6.69 -0.19
CA LEU A 281 5.08 -6.76 -0.31
C LEU A 281 5.54 -6.71 -1.78
N CYS A 282 4.87 -7.46 -2.66
CA CYS A 282 5.16 -7.45 -4.09
C CYS A 282 4.95 -6.06 -4.71
N MET A 283 3.93 -5.31 -4.29
CA MET A 283 3.69 -3.94 -4.74
C MET A 283 4.87 -3.02 -4.38
N VAL A 284 5.42 -3.16 -3.16
CA VAL A 284 6.57 -2.38 -2.69
C VAL A 284 7.85 -2.78 -3.43
N VAL A 285 8.11 -4.07 -3.57
CA VAL A 285 9.34 -4.59 -4.22
C VAL A 285 9.31 -4.26 -5.71
N LEU A 286 8.21 -4.52 -6.40
CA LEU A 286 8.04 -4.26 -7.82
C LEU A 286 8.08 -2.76 -8.12
N GLY A 287 7.48 -1.93 -7.27
CA GLY A 287 7.51 -0.47 -7.40
C GLY A 287 8.92 0.09 -7.23
N GLY A 288 9.70 -0.49 -6.32
CA GLY A 288 11.05 -0.06 -5.94
C GLY A 288 11.10 0.36 -4.47
N MET A 289 11.64 -0.52 -3.63
CA MET A 289 11.76 -0.32 -2.18
C MET A 289 12.49 0.99 -1.83
N GLY A 290 11.88 1.78 -0.93
CA GLY A 290 12.44 3.04 -0.46
C GLY A 290 12.21 4.24 -1.40
N HIS A 291 11.38 4.09 -2.45
CA HIS A 291 11.04 5.18 -3.37
C HIS A 291 9.52 5.38 -3.43
N ILE A 292 9.02 6.45 -2.83
CA ILE A 292 7.57 6.71 -2.68
C ILE A 292 6.83 6.67 -4.03
N PRO A 293 7.24 7.40 -5.10
CA PRO A 293 6.55 7.34 -6.39
C PRO A 293 6.59 5.95 -7.03
N GLY A 294 7.69 5.21 -6.85
CA GLY A 294 7.81 3.84 -7.34
C GLY A 294 6.80 2.92 -6.68
N VAL A 295 6.68 2.98 -5.35
CA VAL A 295 5.73 2.17 -4.59
C VAL A 295 4.28 2.48 -4.96
N ILE A 296 3.92 3.77 -5.13
CA ILE A 296 2.59 4.17 -5.62
C ILE A 296 2.32 3.54 -6.99
N PHE A 297 3.27 3.63 -7.91
CA PHE A 297 3.13 3.04 -9.24
C PHE A 297 3.02 1.52 -9.19
N GLY A 298 3.81 0.85 -8.34
CA GLY A 298 3.74 -0.60 -8.12
C GLY A 298 2.38 -1.05 -7.56
N ALA A 299 1.84 -0.33 -6.58
CA ALA A 299 0.53 -0.61 -6.03
C ALA A 299 -0.59 -0.43 -7.06
N LEU A 300 -0.58 0.68 -7.81
CA LEU A 300 -1.55 0.92 -8.89
C LEU A 300 -1.44 -0.16 -9.98
N LEU A 301 -0.24 -0.48 -10.42
CA LEU A 301 -0.01 -1.47 -11.47
C LEU A 301 -0.52 -2.85 -11.06
N LEU A 302 -0.13 -3.35 -9.88
CA LEU A 302 -0.52 -4.67 -9.41
C LEU A 302 -2.00 -4.79 -9.06
N THR A 303 -2.68 -3.69 -8.78
CA THR A 303 -4.13 -3.70 -8.57
C THR A 303 -4.90 -3.66 -9.87
N VAL A 304 -4.48 -2.83 -10.83
CA VAL A 304 -5.22 -2.60 -12.08
C VAL A 304 -4.91 -3.67 -13.13
N LEU A 305 -3.64 -4.08 -13.26
CA LEU A 305 -3.17 -4.99 -14.31
C LEU A 305 -3.90 -6.36 -14.32
N PRO A 306 -4.05 -7.06 -13.17
CA PRO A 306 -4.75 -8.34 -13.15
C PRO A 306 -6.22 -8.22 -13.57
N GLU A 307 -6.87 -7.13 -13.18
CA GLU A 307 -8.26 -6.89 -13.51
C GLU A 307 -8.45 -6.55 -14.99
N PHE A 308 -7.50 -5.80 -15.57
CA PHE A 308 -7.44 -5.56 -16.99
C PHE A 308 -7.30 -6.87 -17.79
N PHE A 309 -6.42 -7.76 -17.37
CA PHE A 309 -6.29 -9.08 -18.00
C PHE A 309 -7.56 -9.92 -17.85
N ARG A 310 -8.19 -9.91 -16.69
CA ARG A 310 -9.46 -10.62 -16.47
C ARG A 310 -10.54 -10.14 -17.44
N HIS A 311 -10.61 -8.84 -17.65
CA HIS A 311 -11.62 -8.24 -18.55
C HIS A 311 -11.39 -8.58 -20.03
N ILE A 312 -10.14 -8.72 -20.45
CA ILE A 312 -9.77 -9.03 -21.84
C ILE A 312 -9.77 -10.54 -22.10
N ALA A 313 -9.40 -11.36 -21.10
CA ALA A 313 -9.20 -12.79 -21.28
C ALA A 313 -10.45 -13.53 -21.76
N GLY A 314 -11.63 -13.19 -21.25
CA GLY A 314 -12.90 -13.80 -21.65
C GLY A 314 -13.21 -13.58 -23.13
N PRO A 315 -13.34 -12.35 -23.61
CA PRO A 315 -13.59 -12.04 -25.02
C PRO A 315 -12.53 -12.60 -25.98
N VAL A 316 -11.26 -12.57 -25.60
CA VAL A 316 -10.16 -13.11 -26.40
C VAL A 316 -10.25 -14.62 -26.54
N GLN A 317 -10.52 -15.36 -25.46
CA GLN A 317 -10.71 -16.80 -25.51
C GLN A 317 -11.93 -17.16 -26.38
N GLN A 318 -13.02 -16.44 -26.21
CA GLN A 318 -14.24 -16.67 -26.99
C GLN A 318 -14.04 -16.40 -28.48
N SER A 319 -13.24 -15.40 -28.85
CA SER A 319 -12.94 -15.10 -30.27
C SER A 319 -11.95 -16.10 -30.89
N LEU A 320 -11.01 -16.66 -30.12
CA LEU A 320 -9.98 -17.58 -30.62
C LEU A 320 -10.43 -19.05 -30.61
N PHE A 321 -11.15 -19.47 -29.57
CA PHE A 321 -11.49 -20.86 -29.31
C PHE A 321 -13.00 -21.16 -29.36
N GLY A 322 -13.83 -20.14 -29.50
CA GLY A 322 -15.28 -20.28 -29.47
C GLY A 322 -15.90 -20.61 -28.12
N SER A 323 -15.05 -20.83 -27.09
CA SER A 323 -15.47 -21.10 -25.71
C SER A 323 -14.41 -20.59 -24.73
N VAL A 324 -14.81 -20.36 -23.48
CA VAL A 324 -13.89 -20.01 -22.40
C VAL A 324 -13.29 -21.30 -21.87
N LEU A 325 -12.03 -21.58 -22.22
CA LEU A 325 -11.31 -22.81 -21.86
C LEU A 325 -10.68 -22.73 -20.46
N VAL A 326 -10.19 -21.56 -20.09
CA VAL A 326 -9.53 -21.30 -18.80
C VAL A 326 -10.32 -20.22 -18.09
N ASP A 327 -10.67 -20.48 -16.82
CA ASP A 327 -11.32 -19.47 -15.99
C ASP A 327 -10.49 -18.19 -15.91
N PRO A 328 -11.07 -17.01 -16.21
CA PRO A 328 -10.38 -15.73 -16.20
C PRO A 328 -9.69 -15.42 -14.85
N GLU A 329 -10.20 -15.95 -13.73
CA GLU A 329 -9.62 -15.79 -12.40
C GLU A 329 -8.29 -16.54 -12.27
N SER A 330 -8.23 -17.79 -12.76
CA SER A 330 -7.01 -18.60 -12.79
C SER A 330 -5.96 -17.97 -13.72
N LEU A 331 -6.39 -17.42 -14.85
CA LEU A 331 -5.50 -16.71 -15.77
C LEU A 331 -4.95 -15.42 -15.14
N ARG A 332 -5.75 -14.70 -14.36
CA ARG A 332 -5.32 -13.53 -13.59
C ARG A 332 -4.17 -13.88 -12.65
N MET A 333 -4.31 -14.96 -11.85
CA MET A 333 -3.25 -15.40 -10.92
C MET A 333 -1.96 -15.78 -11.65
N LEU A 334 -2.07 -16.50 -12.77
CA LEU A 334 -0.92 -16.88 -13.59
C LEU A 334 -0.19 -15.65 -14.14
N MET A 335 -0.95 -14.71 -14.70
CA MET A 335 -0.38 -13.47 -15.26
C MET A 335 0.27 -12.59 -14.19
N PHE A 336 -0.32 -12.54 -13.00
CA PHE A 336 0.26 -11.86 -11.85
C PHE A 336 1.62 -12.47 -11.46
N GLY A 337 1.67 -13.81 -11.26
CA GLY A 337 2.89 -14.50 -10.91
C GLY A 337 3.97 -14.37 -12.00
N LEU A 338 3.57 -14.49 -13.27
CA LEU A 338 4.49 -14.32 -14.41
C LEU A 338 5.04 -12.89 -14.50
N ALA A 339 4.20 -11.87 -14.34
CA ALA A 339 4.64 -10.48 -14.35
C ALA A 339 5.66 -10.21 -13.24
N LEU A 340 5.42 -10.78 -12.05
CA LEU A 340 6.32 -10.64 -10.90
C LEU A 340 7.68 -11.31 -11.17
N VAL A 341 7.68 -12.54 -11.68
CA VAL A 341 8.92 -13.26 -12.05
C VAL A 341 9.69 -12.50 -13.13
N LEU A 342 9.02 -12.02 -14.17
CA LEU A 342 9.65 -11.25 -15.25
C LEU A 342 10.28 -9.95 -14.72
N VAL A 343 9.56 -9.20 -13.87
CA VAL A 343 10.11 -7.96 -13.30
C VAL A 343 11.31 -8.27 -12.41
N MET A 344 11.24 -9.26 -11.53
CA MET A 344 12.39 -9.65 -10.69
C MET A 344 13.58 -10.16 -11.51
N ARG A 345 13.34 -10.86 -12.62
CA ARG A 345 14.40 -11.37 -13.50
C ARG A 345 15.11 -10.26 -14.28
N TYR A 346 14.35 -9.29 -14.82
CA TYR A 346 14.90 -8.25 -15.71
C TYR A 346 15.16 -6.92 -15.00
N ARG A 347 14.50 -6.65 -13.87
CA ARG A 347 14.61 -5.40 -13.10
C ARG A 347 14.57 -5.67 -11.59
N PRO A 348 15.61 -6.32 -11.02
CA PRO A 348 15.63 -6.67 -9.59
C PRO A 348 15.60 -5.44 -8.65
N SER A 349 15.91 -4.26 -9.17
CA SER A 349 15.80 -2.98 -8.43
C SER A 349 14.40 -2.38 -8.41
N GLY A 350 13.41 -3.07 -9.02
CA GLY A 350 12.05 -2.56 -9.22
C GLY A 350 11.88 -1.74 -10.51
N LEU A 351 10.64 -1.38 -10.81
CA LEU A 351 10.29 -0.60 -12.01
C LEU A 351 10.81 0.83 -11.94
N TRP A 352 10.84 1.41 -10.74
CA TRP A 352 11.30 2.78 -10.50
C TRP A 352 12.20 2.86 -9.25
N PRO A 353 13.45 2.43 -9.37
CA PRO A 353 14.38 2.41 -8.24
C PRO A 353 14.73 3.81 -7.75
N SER A 354 15.06 3.92 -6.45
CA SER A 354 15.55 5.16 -5.88
C SER A 354 16.86 5.61 -6.56
N PRO A 355 17.11 6.92 -6.69
CA PRO A 355 18.35 7.43 -7.27
C PRO A 355 19.62 6.93 -6.55
N GLN A 356 19.54 6.65 -5.25
CA GLN A 356 20.62 6.10 -4.45
C GLN A 356 20.95 4.67 -4.86
N ARG A 357 19.93 3.79 -4.90
CA ARG A 357 20.12 2.38 -5.30
C ARG A 357 20.59 2.22 -6.73
N ARG A 358 20.20 3.15 -7.59
CA ARG A 358 20.70 3.18 -8.97
C ARG A 358 22.21 3.47 -9.03
N ARG A 359 22.72 4.39 -8.19
CA ARG A 359 24.15 4.68 -8.09
C ARG A 359 24.93 3.50 -7.53
N GLU A 360 24.42 2.84 -6.49
CA GLU A 360 25.03 1.62 -5.92
C GLU A 360 25.22 0.52 -6.98
N ILE A 361 24.19 0.27 -7.80
CA ILE A 361 24.24 -0.73 -8.87
C ILE A 361 25.24 -0.31 -9.95
N GLU A 362 25.26 0.97 -10.33
CA GLU A 362 26.20 1.52 -11.32
C GLU A 362 27.65 1.43 -10.79
N ASP A 363 27.88 1.64 -9.49
CA ASP A 363 29.19 1.57 -8.87
C ASP A 363 29.68 0.11 -8.74
N VAL A 364 28.81 -0.84 -8.39
CA VAL A 364 29.14 -2.27 -8.39
C VAL A 364 29.49 -2.75 -9.82
N GLN A 365 28.68 -2.37 -10.81
CA GLN A 365 28.96 -2.72 -12.21
C GLN A 365 30.28 -2.13 -12.73
N ARG A 366 30.69 -0.96 -12.23
CA ARG A 366 31.99 -0.36 -12.56
C ARG A 366 33.16 -1.07 -11.87
N ALA A 367 32.94 -1.57 -10.64
CA ALA A 367 33.95 -2.31 -9.91
C ALA A 367 34.23 -3.71 -10.49
N ASP A 368 33.22 -4.33 -11.12
CA ASP A 368 33.29 -5.61 -11.77
C ASP A 368 33.92 -5.57 -13.21
N VAL A 369 34.14 -4.36 -13.75
CA VAL A 369 34.85 -4.22 -15.04
C VAL A 369 36.37 -4.26 -14.78
N PRO A 370 37.13 -5.24 -15.30
CA PRO A 370 38.59 -5.27 -15.18
C PRO A 370 39.18 -3.96 -15.69
N ALA A 371 40.19 -3.43 -14.97
CA ALA A 371 40.81 -2.13 -15.26
C ALA A 371 41.52 -2.04 -16.65
N ASP A 372 41.57 -3.12 -17.43
CA ASP A 372 42.29 -3.22 -18.70
C ASP A 372 41.43 -3.02 -19.95
N VAL A 373 40.15 -2.65 -19.84
CA VAL A 373 39.32 -2.34 -21.02
C VAL A 373 39.30 -0.84 -21.25
N PRO A 374 39.93 -0.28 -22.31
CA PRO A 374 39.86 1.12 -22.62
C PRO A 374 38.39 1.51 -22.95
N VAL A 375 37.82 2.40 -22.15
CA VAL A 375 36.47 2.93 -22.36
C VAL A 375 36.53 3.80 -23.62
N SER A 376 35.96 3.32 -24.70
CA SER A 376 35.72 4.11 -25.92
C SER A 376 34.69 5.19 -25.59
N PRO A 377 34.97 6.47 -25.84
CA PRO A 377 34.00 7.54 -25.64
C PRO A 377 32.92 7.45 -26.71
N MET A 378 31.66 7.26 -26.26
CA MET A 378 30.48 7.53 -27.07
C MET A 378 29.82 8.85 -26.67
#